data_7a5b6ea15b0c51106118cfbfa09b7649
#
_entry.id   7a5b6ea15b0c51106118cfbfa09b7649
#
_cell.length_a   1.000
_cell.length_b   1.000
_cell.length_c   1.000
_cell.angle_alpha   90.00
_cell.angle_beta   90.00
_cell.angle_gamma   90.00
#
_symmetry.space_group_name_H-M   'P 1'
#
loop_
_entity.id
_entity.type
_entity.pdbx_description
1 polymer ?
#
loop_
_entity_poly.entity_id
_entity_poly.type
_entity_poly.pdbx_seq_one_letter_code
_entity_poly.pdbx_strand_id
1 'polypeptide(L)'
;DAYRQYGINCIENGSYDDAVDAFQKALDQSVGSVGAEELDICYYKAKAQYLSGDVDGAIDTYTAIIDYNKDSDAYYLRGCIYFAKNDSDKGLKDFKTALSENDDNYELYLGIYETLSKYGMNDQGKEYLDKALKLKAKTADDYMQRGRIYTMLGDYDSAIKSLQKAIDEKLVKANYYMGEVYQKKGDNDSSQKYFKKYLDSGEADSYDLMNMGQAQMDNGNYDTAITYFQNALELESVPNKQQITKAMIIAYEYSGDFATAKSKMEEYMKDYPDDEDAAREYQFLETR
;
A
#
# COMPACT_ATOMS: atom_id res chain seq x y z
N ASP A 1 17.59 -16.75 -3.16
CA ASP A 1 16.95 -17.97 -3.67
C ASP A 1 16.22 -17.68 -4.99
N ALA A 2 16.52 -18.50 -6.06
CA ALA A 2 15.98 -18.27 -7.40
C ALA A 2 14.46 -18.41 -7.47
N TYR A 3 13.88 -19.40 -6.77
CA TYR A 3 12.43 -19.58 -6.74
C TYR A 3 11.71 -18.47 -5.99
N ARG A 4 12.28 -17.96 -4.89
CA ARG A 4 11.73 -16.80 -4.19
C ARG A 4 11.65 -15.58 -5.12
N GLN A 5 12.76 -15.26 -5.81
CA GLN A 5 12.76 -14.12 -6.75
C GLN A 5 11.79 -14.31 -7.91
N TYR A 6 11.72 -15.53 -8.47
CA TYR A 6 10.77 -15.85 -9.51
C TYR A 6 9.31 -15.68 -9.02
N GLY A 7 8.99 -16.14 -7.80
CA GLY A 7 7.67 -15.93 -7.21
C GLY A 7 7.31 -14.45 -7.02
N ILE A 8 8.26 -13.61 -6.58
CA ILE A 8 8.07 -12.16 -6.48
C ILE A 8 7.75 -11.57 -7.86
N ASN A 9 8.53 -11.92 -8.89
CA ASN A 9 8.28 -11.45 -10.26
C ASN A 9 6.91 -11.92 -10.78
N CYS A 10 6.47 -13.13 -10.42
CA CYS A 10 5.12 -13.62 -10.78
C CYS A 10 4.02 -12.77 -10.10
N ILE A 11 4.19 -12.36 -8.84
CA ILE A 11 3.24 -11.44 -8.18
C ILE A 11 3.17 -10.11 -8.94
N GLU A 12 4.32 -9.55 -9.31
CA GLU A 12 4.41 -8.27 -10.03
C GLU A 12 3.74 -8.32 -11.40
N ASN A 13 3.75 -9.48 -12.04
CA ASN A 13 3.13 -9.72 -13.35
C ASN A 13 1.67 -10.24 -13.26
N GLY A 14 1.11 -10.38 -12.04
CA GLY A 14 -0.26 -10.88 -11.85
C GLY A 14 -0.43 -12.40 -11.98
N SER A 15 0.67 -13.17 -12.17
CA SER A 15 0.66 -14.64 -12.29
C SER A 15 0.67 -15.28 -10.90
N TYR A 16 -0.42 -15.12 -10.16
CA TYR A 16 -0.46 -15.45 -8.73
C TYR A 16 -0.34 -16.96 -8.43
N ASP A 17 -0.93 -17.82 -9.25
CA ASP A 17 -0.82 -19.28 -9.09
C ASP A 17 0.63 -19.75 -9.31
N ASP A 18 1.31 -19.21 -10.33
CA ASP A 18 2.73 -19.50 -10.56
C ASP A 18 3.59 -18.99 -9.39
N ALA A 19 3.20 -17.86 -8.78
CA ALA A 19 3.88 -17.33 -7.60
C ALA A 19 3.74 -18.29 -6.41
N VAL A 20 2.53 -18.81 -6.14
CA VAL A 20 2.29 -19.79 -5.06
C VAL A 20 3.16 -21.04 -5.27
N ASP A 21 3.19 -21.58 -6.50
CA ASP A 21 4.00 -22.73 -6.86
C ASP A 21 5.50 -22.46 -6.67
N ALA A 22 5.96 -21.28 -7.07
CA ALA A 22 7.37 -20.90 -6.92
C ALA A 22 7.76 -20.79 -5.44
N PHE A 23 6.95 -20.15 -4.61
CA PHE A 23 7.21 -20.07 -3.18
C PHE A 23 7.16 -21.44 -2.50
N GLN A 24 6.23 -22.32 -2.91
CA GLN A 24 6.22 -23.69 -2.41
C GLN A 24 7.51 -24.43 -2.75
N LYS A 25 8.00 -24.34 -4.01
CA LYS A 25 9.28 -24.94 -4.41
C LYS A 25 10.47 -24.36 -3.63
N ALA A 26 10.45 -23.05 -3.31
CA ALA A 26 11.47 -22.45 -2.47
C ALA A 26 11.48 -23.08 -1.06
N LEU A 27 10.30 -23.22 -0.45
CA LEU A 27 10.14 -23.85 0.87
C LEU A 27 10.54 -25.34 0.86
N ASP A 28 10.20 -26.09 -0.20
CA ASP A 28 10.54 -27.51 -0.34
C ASP A 28 12.05 -27.76 -0.46
N GLN A 29 12.81 -26.77 -0.94
CA GLN A 29 14.27 -26.83 -1.04
C GLN A 29 14.98 -26.39 0.24
N SER A 30 14.27 -25.78 1.17
CA SER A 30 14.84 -25.36 2.44
C SER A 30 15.14 -26.58 3.31
N VAL A 31 16.40 -26.67 3.75
CA VAL A 31 16.89 -27.80 4.57
C VAL A 31 17.28 -27.28 5.94
N GLY A 32 16.55 -27.66 6.97
CA GLY A 32 16.91 -27.33 8.34
C GLY A 32 15.75 -26.73 9.15
N SER A 33 16.08 -25.83 10.08
CA SER A 33 15.09 -25.11 10.89
C SER A 33 14.52 -23.91 10.12
N VAL A 34 13.25 -23.60 10.34
CA VAL A 34 12.62 -22.40 9.82
C VAL A 34 13.38 -21.16 10.30
N GLY A 35 13.83 -20.33 9.38
CA GLY A 35 14.53 -19.07 9.63
C GLY A 35 13.78 -17.86 9.08
N ALA A 36 14.45 -16.71 9.08
CA ALA A 36 13.85 -15.46 8.58
C ALA A 36 13.50 -15.53 7.09
N GLU A 37 14.28 -16.26 6.27
CA GLU A 37 14.04 -16.40 4.85
C GLU A 37 12.79 -17.25 4.57
N GLU A 38 12.60 -18.36 5.28
CA GLU A 38 11.41 -19.19 5.15
C GLU A 38 10.15 -18.46 5.60
N LEU A 39 10.23 -17.67 6.67
CA LEU A 39 9.12 -16.83 7.12
C LEU A 39 8.76 -15.78 6.05
N ASP A 40 9.73 -15.09 5.49
CA ASP A 40 9.52 -14.13 4.41
C ASP A 40 8.87 -14.79 3.18
N ILE A 41 9.34 -16.00 2.77
CA ILE A 41 8.70 -16.76 1.69
C ILE A 41 7.24 -17.11 2.04
N CYS A 42 6.95 -17.49 3.29
CA CYS A 42 5.57 -17.75 3.74
C CYS A 42 4.68 -16.51 3.64
N TYR A 43 5.19 -15.31 3.96
CA TYR A 43 4.46 -14.06 3.79
C TYR A 43 4.13 -13.78 2.32
N TYR A 44 5.09 -13.93 1.42
CA TYR A 44 4.84 -13.79 -0.02
C TYR A 44 3.88 -14.84 -0.55
N LYS A 45 4.00 -16.10 -0.11
CA LYS A 45 3.08 -17.18 -0.48
C LYS A 45 1.65 -16.87 -0.05
N ALA A 46 1.44 -16.46 1.21
CA ALA A 46 0.11 -16.10 1.70
C ALA A 46 -0.48 -14.92 0.92
N LYS A 47 0.33 -13.92 0.57
CA LYS A 47 -0.08 -12.81 -0.30
C LYS A 47 -0.50 -13.31 -1.67
N ALA A 48 0.28 -14.18 -2.31
CA ALA A 48 -0.02 -14.74 -3.62
C ALA A 48 -1.30 -15.58 -3.58
N GLN A 49 -1.49 -16.43 -2.56
CA GLN A 49 -2.72 -17.20 -2.34
C GLN A 49 -3.95 -16.31 -2.22
N TYR A 50 -3.86 -15.22 -1.44
CA TYR A 50 -4.96 -14.27 -1.33
C TYR A 50 -5.30 -13.61 -2.68
N LEU A 51 -4.28 -13.22 -3.46
CA LEU A 51 -4.45 -12.56 -4.75
C LEU A 51 -4.96 -13.52 -5.83
N SER A 52 -4.63 -14.82 -5.75
CA SER A 52 -5.18 -15.85 -6.66
C SER A 52 -6.62 -16.25 -6.32
N GLY A 53 -7.13 -15.81 -5.16
CA GLY A 53 -8.45 -16.18 -4.66
C GLY A 53 -8.45 -17.40 -3.73
N ASP A 54 -7.30 -18.02 -3.46
CA ASP A 54 -7.13 -19.07 -2.44
C ASP A 54 -7.07 -18.45 -1.03
N VAL A 55 -8.21 -17.87 -0.63
CA VAL A 55 -8.34 -17.13 0.64
C VAL A 55 -8.15 -18.04 1.86
N ASP A 56 -8.61 -19.28 1.80
CA ASP A 56 -8.45 -20.24 2.89
C ASP A 56 -7.00 -20.69 3.02
N GLY A 57 -6.30 -20.95 1.91
CA GLY A 57 -4.87 -21.23 1.91
C GLY A 57 -4.03 -20.07 2.48
N ALA A 58 -4.39 -18.83 2.20
CA ALA A 58 -3.73 -17.67 2.79
C ALA A 58 -3.92 -17.63 4.33
N ILE A 59 -5.14 -17.91 4.83
CA ILE A 59 -5.42 -18.01 6.27
C ILE A 59 -4.57 -19.12 6.91
N ASP A 60 -4.50 -20.29 6.27
CA ASP A 60 -3.73 -21.43 6.77
C ASP A 60 -2.24 -21.10 6.83
N THR A 61 -1.71 -20.41 5.81
CA THR A 61 -0.30 -20.00 5.78
C THR A 61 0.01 -18.99 6.88
N TYR A 62 -0.82 -17.94 7.09
CA TYR A 62 -0.63 -17.02 8.21
C TYR A 62 -0.81 -17.72 9.56
N THR A 63 -1.72 -18.70 9.66
CA THR A 63 -1.88 -19.49 10.89
C THR A 63 -0.61 -20.28 11.20
N ALA A 64 0.03 -20.87 10.21
CA ALA A 64 1.30 -21.58 10.41
C ALA A 64 2.43 -20.63 10.92
N ILE A 65 2.51 -19.39 10.40
CA ILE A 65 3.46 -18.36 10.90
C ILE A 65 3.15 -18.03 12.36
N ILE A 66 1.88 -17.82 12.70
CA ILE A 66 1.42 -17.51 14.06
C ILE A 66 1.74 -18.62 15.03
N ASP A 67 1.48 -19.87 14.64
CA ASP A 67 1.75 -21.05 15.48
C ASP A 67 3.25 -21.22 15.74
N TYR A 68 4.10 -20.78 14.79
CA TYR A 68 5.54 -20.86 14.92
C TYR A 68 6.11 -19.81 15.91
N ASN A 69 5.73 -18.52 15.78
CA ASN A 69 6.38 -17.45 16.54
C ASN A 69 5.45 -16.36 17.10
N LYS A 70 4.12 -16.52 16.99
CA LYS A 70 3.11 -15.52 17.41
C LYS A 70 3.33 -14.14 16.78
N ASP A 71 3.70 -14.11 15.52
CA ASP A 71 4.04 -12.92 14.79
C ASP A 71 2.87 -11.91 14.70
N SER A 72 3.13 -10.66 15.10
CA SER A 72 2.11 -9.60 15.14
C SER A 72 1.58 -9.24 13.76
N ASP A 73 2.46 -9.23 12.75
CA ASP A 73 2.09 -8.88 11.38
C ASP A 73 1.25 -10.00 10.75
N ALA A 74 1.55 -11.27 11.07
CA ALA A 74 0.74 -12.39 10.62
C ALA A 74 -0.67 -12.37 11.22
N TYR A 75 -0.82 -12.01 12.50
CA TYR A 75 -2.14 -11.77 13.10
C TYR A 75 -2.87 -10.62 12.39
N TYR A 76 -2.20 -9.50 12.15
CA TYR A 76 -2.79 -8.36 11.47
C TYR A 76 -3.27 -8.72 10.06
N LEU A 77 -2.42 -9.34 9.25
CA LEU A 77 -2.74 -9.70 7.87
C LEU A 77 -3.86 -10.76 7.79
N ARG A 78 -3.86 -11.77 8.68
CA ARG A 78 -4.96 -12.72 8.78
C ARG A 78 -6.26 -12.04 9.20
N GLY A 79 -6.17 -11.08 10.11
CA GLY A 79 -7.30 -10.24 10.52
C GLY A 79 -7.90 -9.45 9.34
N CYS A 80 -7.06 -8.87 8.47
CA CYS A 80 -7.51 -8.21 7.24
C CYS A 80 -8.26 -9.18 6.31
N ILE A 81 -7.79 -10.42 6.18
CA ILE A 81 -8.47 -11.44 5.36
C ILE A 81 -9.83 -11.83 5.99
N TYR A 82 -9.92 -11.95 7.31
CA TYR A 82 -11.20 -12.20 7.95
C TYR A 82 -12.21 -11.09 7.69
N PHE A 83 -11.78 -9.82 7.69
CA PHE A 83 -12.63 -8.71 7.26
C PHE A 83 -13.09 -8.85 5.81
N ALA A 84 -12.21 -9.23 4.91
CA ALA A 84 -12.57 -9.50 3.51
C ALA A 84 -13.58 -10.65 3.34
N LYS A 85 -13.54 -11.62 4.26
CA LYS A 85 -14.54 -12.72 4.35
C LYS A 85 -15.83 -12.35 5.09
N ASN A 86 -15.99 -11.07 5.50
CA ASN A 86 -17.10 -10.60 6.35
C ASN A 86 -17.15 -11.27 7.75
N ASP A 87 -16.03 -11.80 8.25
CA ASP A 87 -15.89 -12.34 9.61
C ASP A 87 -15.18 -11.32 10.52
N SER A 88 -15.88 -10.21 10.78
CA SER A 88 -15.33 -9.10 11.56
C SER A 88 -14.94 -9.49 12.99
N ASP A 89 -15.61 -10.48 13.59
CA ASP A 89 -15.31 -10.92 14.95
C ASP A 89 -13.93 -11.56 15.04
N LYS A 90 -13.59 -12.45 14.08
CA LYS A 90 -12.26 -13.02 14.01
C LYS A 90 -11.21 -11.96 13.65
N GLY A 91 -11.53 -11.06 12.71
CA GLY A 91 -10.64 -9.96 12.34
C GLY A 91 -10.29 -9.07 13.54
N LEU A 92 -11.29 -8.63 14.32
CA LEU A 92 -11.08 -7.84 15.53
C LEU A 92 -10.29 -8.59 16.61
N LYS A 93 -10.52 -9.90 16.76
CA LYS A 93 -9.74 -10.74 17.69
C LYS A 93 -8.27 -10.77 17.29
N ASP A 94 -7.98 -10.98 16.02
CA ASP A 94 -6.61 -11.00 15.49
C ASP A 94 -5.93 -9.64 15.64
N PHE A 95 -6.62 -8.52 15.35
CA PHE A 95 -6.07 -7.17 15.58
C PHE A 95 -5.72 -6.91 17.05
N LYS A 96 -6.57 -7.34 17.98
CA LYS A 96 -6.26 -7.23 19.42
C LYS A 96 -5.05 -8.06 19.81
N THR A 97 -4.91 -9.26 19.24
CA THR A 97 -3.76 -10.12 19.52
C THR A 97 -2.49 -9.54 18.91
N ALA A 98 -2.54 -9.05 17.66
CA ALA A 98 -1.42 -8.38 17.01
C ALA A 98 -0.85 -7.25 17.88
N LEU A 99 -1.73 -6.39 18.40
CA LEU A 99 -1.34 -5.29 19.31
C LEU A 99 -0.89 -5.76 20.69
N SER A 100 -1.28 -6.97 21.14
CA SER A 100 -0.75 -7.50 22.41
C SER A 100 0.66 -8.07 22.26
N GLU A 101 1.04 -8.50 21.06
CA GLU A 101 2.39 -8.99 20.76
C GLU A 101 3.35 -7.84 20.41
N ASN A 102 2.85 -6.70 19.87
CA ASN A 102 3.65 -5.53 19.48
C ASN A 102 2.85 -4.25 19.69
N ASP A 103 2.84 -3.71 20.90
CA ASP A 103 1.96 -2.62 21.33
C ASP A 103 2.54 -1.21 21.07
N ASP A 104 3.81 -1.07 20.70
CA ASP A 104 4.46 0.21 20.37
C ASP A 104 4.66 0.46 18.85
N ASN A 105 4.07 -0.37 18.02
CA ASN A 105 4.14 -0.27 16.56
C ASN A 105 3.05 0.65 15.99
N TYR A 106 3.38 1.89 15.66
CA TYR A 106 2.46 2.86 15.05
C TYR A 106 1.84 2.38 13.74
N GLU A 107 2.61 1.69 12.87
CA GLU A 107 2.11 1.19 11.58
C GLU A 107 0.96 0.19 11.77
N LEU A 108 1.05 -0.64 12.82
CA LEU A 108 -0.01 -1.60 13.13
C LEU A 108 -1.33 -0.90 13.50
N TYR A 109 -1.26 0.17 14.32
CA TYR A 109 -2.45 0.96 14.64
C TYR A 109 -3.04 1.66 13.41
N LEU A 110 -2.20 2.20 12.54
CA LEU A 110 -2.60 2.85 11.30
C LEU A 110 -3.27 1.85 10.35
N GLY A 111 -2.67 0.69 10.12
CA GLY A 111 -3.24 -0.35 9.27
C GLY A 111 -4.58 -0.89 9.79
N ILE A 112 -4.72 -1.04 11.12
CA ILE A 112 -5.99 -1.41 11.74
C ILE A 112 -7.05 -0.33 11.49
N TYR A 113 -6.71 0.95 11.68
CA TYR A 113 -7.62 2.05 11.37
C TYR A 113 -8.06 2.04 9.91
N GLU A 114 -7.12 1.90 8.98
CA GLU A 114 -7.41 1.88 7.54
C GLU A 114 -8.34 0.71 7.18
N THR A 115 -8.05 -0.49 7.74
CA THR A 115 -8.91 -1.65 7.53
C THR A 115 -10.31 -1.41 8.09
N LEU A 116 -10.45 -0.97 9.33
CA LEU A 116 -11.75 -0.70 9.95
C LEU A 116 -12.52 0.39 9.18
N SER A 117 -11.85 1.43 8.73
CA SER A 117 -12.47 2.50 7.93
C SER A 117 -12.99 1.99 6.59
N LYS A 118 -12.25 1.11 5.91
CA LYS A 118 -12.67 0.46 4.66
C LYS A 118 -13.99 -0.32 4.83
N TYR A 119 -14.20 -0.90 6.01
CA TYR A 119 -15.43 -1.65 6.33
C TYR A 119 -16.47 -0.82 7.11
N GLY A 120 -16.36 0.51 7.11
CA GLY A 120 -17.35 1.42 7.69
C GLY A 120 -17.32 1.52 9.22
N MET A 121 -16.29 0.96 9.87
CA MET A 121 -16.14 0.96 11.34
C MET A 121 -15.26 2.14 11.81
N ASN A 122 -15.50 3.34 11.27
CA ASN A 122 -14.65 4.52 11.49
C ASN A 122 -14.47 4.89 12.96
N ASP A 123 -15.53 4.87 13.75
CA ASP A 123 -15.43 5.26 15.16
C ASP A 123 -14.57 4.29 15.96
N GLN A 124 -14.71 2.99 15.71
CA GLN A 124 -13.86 1.98 16.31
C GLN A 124 -12.40 2.10 15.84
N GLY A 125 -12.19 2.42 14.57
CA GLY A 125 -10.85 2.72 14.02
C GLY A 125 -10.18 3.88 14.73
N LYS A 126 -10.90 4.98 14.98
CA LYS A 126 -10.39 6.15 15.71
C LYS A 126 -9.91 5.81 17.12
N GLU A 127 -10.58 4.87 17.82
CA GLU A 127 -10.10 4.42 19.14
C GLU A 127 -8.68 3.83 19.10
N TYR A 128 -8.31 3.17 17.99
CA TYR A 128 -6.93 2.67 17.81
C TYR A 128 -5.95 3.82 17.55
N LEU A 129 -6.33 4.83 16.76
CA LEU A 129 -5.50 6.03 16.58
C LEU A 129 -5.27 6.78 17.89
N ASP A 130 -6.31 6.91 18.73
CA ASP A 130 -6.20 7.52 20.06
C ASP A 130 -5.30 6.73 21.00
N LYS A 131 -5.25 5.39 20.88
CA LYS A 131 -4.31 4.55 21.63
C LYS A 131 -2.88 4.78 21.14
N ALA A 132 -2.65 4.83 19.83
CA ALA A 132 -1.35 5.12 19.25
C ALA A 132 -0.80 6.48 19.70
N LEU A 133 -1.66 7.51 19.82
CA LEU A 133 -1.24 8.84 20.30
C LEU A 133 -0.80 8.84 21.77
N LYS A 134 -1.14 7.83 22.58
CA LYS A 134 -0.64 7.68 23.96
C LYS A 134 0.76 7.08 24.02
N LEU A 135 1.25 6.48 22.95
CA LEU A 135 2.62 6.01 22.85
C LEU A 135 3.58 7.18 22.91
N LYS A 136 4.76 6.95 23.50
CA LYS A 136 5.79 7.98 23.56
C LYS A 136 6.62 7.95 22.28
N ALA A 137 6.53 9.00 21.48
CA ALA A 137 7.42 9.16 20.34
C ALA A 137 8.88 9.33 20.81
N LYS A 138 9.79 8.57 20.22
CA LYS A 138 11.22 8.52 20.54
C LYS A 138 12.10 8.80 19.33
N THR A 139 11.62 8.52 18.13
CA THR A 139 12.37 8.58 16.88
C THR A 139 11.72 9.53 15.88
N ALA A 140 12.46 9.93 14.84
CA ALA A 140 11.92 10.70 13.73
C ALA A 140 10.72 9.99 13.06
N ASP A 141 10.80 8.67 12.94
CA ASP A 141 9.71 7.86 12.41
C ASP A 141 8.47 7.94 13.30
N ASP A 142 8.60 7.76 14.62
CA ASP A 142 7.46 7.91 15.53
C ASP A 142 6.78 9.28 15.38
N TYR A 143 7.55 10.36 15.22
CA TYR A 143 6.99 11.70 15.00
C TYR A 143 6.28 11.79 13.64
N MET A 144 6.82 11.15 12.61
CA MET A 144 6.14 11.07 11.30
C MET A 144 4.82 10.31 11.41
N GLN A 145 4.80 9.14 12.04
CA GLN A 145 3.58 8.34 12.24
C GLN A 145 2.54 9.10 13.06
N ARG A 146 2.93 9.81 14.11
CA ARG A 146 2.01 10.69 14.84
C ARG A 146 1.44 11.80 13.95
N GLY A 147 2.24 12.35 13.05
CA GLY A 147 1.79 13.31 12.05
C GLY A 147 0.72 12.72 11.14
N ARG A 148 0.91 11.50 10.64
CA ARG A 148 -0.09 10.76 9.86
C ARG A 148 -1.39 10.57 10.64
N ILE A 149 -1.29 10.12 11.90
CA ILE A 149 -2.44 9.92 12.78
C ILE A 149 -3.23 11.22 12.98
N TYR A 150 -2.56 12.32 13.32
CA TYR A 150 -3.23 13.62 13.47
C TYR A 150 -3.90 14.08 12.16
N THR A 151 -3.29 13.78 11.01
CA THR A 151 -3.88 14.07 9.69
C THR A 151 -5.18 13.29 9.47
N MET A 152 -5.21 12.01 9.83
CA MET A 152 -6.40 11.17 9.74
C MET A 152 -7.52 11.62 10.70
N LEU A 153 -7.14 12.14 11.86
CA LEU A 153 -8.06 12.71 12.84
C LEU A 153 -8.52 14.15 12.49
N GLY A 154 -7.93 14.77 11.47
CA GLY A 154 -8.23 16.16 11.06
C GLY A 154 -7.57 17.24 11.92
N ASP A 155 -6.70 16.86 12.86
CA ASP A 155 -5.90 17.82 13.66
C ASP A 155 -4.62 18.20 12.89
N TYR A 156 -4.80 19.03 11.87
CA TYR A 156 -3.69 19.41 10.98
C TYR A 156 -2.60 20.23 11.68
N ASP A 157 -2.92 20.97 12.72
CA ASP A 157 -1.91 21.76 13.43
C ASP A 157 -0.99 20.88 14.28
N SER A 158 -1.52 19.84 14.91
CA SER A 158 -0.72 18.82 15.60
C SER A 158 0.06 17.93 14.62
N ALA A 159 -0.52 17.65 13.44
CA ALA A 159 0.14 16.94 12.37
C ALA A 159 1.41 17.70 11.90
N ILE A 160 1.27 18.98 11.57
CA ILE A 160 2.39 19.84 11.14
C ILE A 160 3.49 19.89 12.20
N LYS A 161 3.13 20.04 13.49
CA LYS A 161 4.12 20.07 14.58
C LYS A 161 4.89 18.75 14.70
N SER A 162 4.20 17.63 14.53
CA SER A 162 4.84 16.31 14.63
C SER A 162 5.72 16.05 13.41
N LEU A 163 5.24 16.33 12.21
CA LEU A 163 6.01 16.18 10.96
C LEU A 163 7.22 17.11 10.91
N GLN A 164 7.10 18.35 11.44
CA GLN A 164 8.24 19.26 11.52
C GLN A 164 9.37 18.68 12.37
N LYS A 165 9.04 18.03 13.52
CA LYS A 165 10.06 17.35 14.33
C LYS A 165 10.75 16.22 13.55
N ALA A 166 10.00 15.42 12.81
CA ALA A 166 10.58 14.37 11.96
C ALA A 166 11.53 14.95 10.88
N ILE A 167 11.14 16.07 10.26
CA ILE A 167 11.97 16.80 9.29
C ILE A 167 13.25 17.36 9.95
N ASP A 168 13.13 17.94 11.13
CA ASP A 168 14.26 18.50 11.88
C ASP A 168 15.28 17.39 12.24
N GLU A 169 14.81 16.16 12.48
CA GLU A 169 15.60 14.94 12.67
C GLU A 169 16.07 14.30 11.36
N LYS A 170 15.87 14.98 10.20
CA LYS A 170 16.33 14.58 8.86
C LYS A 170 15.58 13.40 8.23
N LEU A 171 14.39 13.08 8.68
CA LEU A 171 13.55 12.09 8.01
C LEU A 171 12.90 12.71 6.77
N VAL A 172 13.45 12.40 5.61
CA VAL A 172 13.08 13.01 4.32
C VAL A 172 11.62 12.71 3.97
N LYS A 173 11.15 11.48 4.19
CA LYS A 173 9.77 11.04 3.92
C LYS A 173 8.70 11.86 4.66
N ALA A 174 9.06 12.49 5.78
CA ALA A 174 8.14 13.40 6.49
C ALA A 174 7.73 14.64 5.66
N ASN A 175 8.53 15.02 4.63
CA ASN A 175 8.11 16.07 3.70
C ASN A 175 6.93 15.63 2.83
N TYR A 176 6.86 14.36 2.41
CA TYR A 176 5.71 13.81 1.71
C TYR A 176 4.42 14.02 2.53
N TYR A 177 4.41 13.53 3.78
CA TYR A 177 3.24 13.66 4.66
C TYR A 177 2.93 15.12 5.02
N MET A 178 3.94 15.99 5.10
CA MET A 178 3.72 17.43 5.26
C MET A 178 2.99 18.02 4.04
N GLY A 179 3.34 17.59 2.84
CA GLY A 179 2.65 17.95 1.61
C GLY A 179 1.17 17.54 1.64
N GLU A 180 0.88 16.30 2.07
CA GLU A 180 -0.50 15.81 2.22
C GLU A 180 -1.31 16.63 3.24
N VAL A 181 -0.71 16.99 4.38
CA VAL A 181 -1.40 17.83 5.38
C VAL A 181 -1.80 19.18 4.79
N TYR A 182 -0.88 19.85 4.09
CA TYR A 182 -1.17 21.13 3.47
C TYR A 182 -2.21 21.03 2.35
N GLN A 183 -2.18 19.93 1.58
CA GLN A 183 -3.20 19.65 0.58
C GLN A 183 -4.59 19.51 1.22
N LYS A 184 -4.72 18.73 2.31
CA LYS A 184 -5.97 18.61 3.06
C LYS A 184 -6.44 19.92 3.70
N LYS A 185 -5.51 20.83 4.03
CA LYS A 185 -5.82 22.21 4.48
C LYS A 185 -6.23 23.13 3.33
N GLY A 186 -6.08 22.74 2.06
CA GLY A 186 -6.31 23.58 0.89
C GLY A 186 -5.18 24.58 0.59
N ASP A 187 -4.02 24.45 1.24
CA ASP A 187 -2.83 25.25 0.96
C ASP A 187 -1.97 24.56 -0.09
N ASN A 188 -2.35 24.73 -1.35
CA ASN A 188 -1.70 24.07 -2.48
C ASN A 188 -0.24 24.52 -2.67
N ASP A 189 0.11 25.76 -2.36
CA ASP A 189 1.47 26.29 -2.51
C ASP A 189 2.44 25.60 -1.54
N SER A 190 2.03 25.50 -0.27
CA SER A 190 2.81 24.77 0.74
C SER A 190 2.87 23.28 0.43
N SER A 191 1.77 22.67 -0.02
CA SER A 191 1.73 21.29 -0.43
C SER A 191 2.76 20.96 -1.53
N GLN A 192 2.73 21.71 -2.63
CA GLN A 192 3.68 21.55 -3.74
C GLN A 192 5.14 21.77 -3.29
N LYS A 193 5.39 22.74 -2.43
CA LYS A 193 6.73 22.98 -1.88
C LYS A 193 7.29 21.78 -1.12
N TYR A 194 6.46 21.11 -0.31
CA TYR A 194 6.90 19.96 0.49
C TYR A 194 7.01 18.70 -0.38
N PHE A 195 6.09 18.46 -1.30
CA PHE A 195 6.21 17.37 -2.27
C PHE A 195 7.47 17.52 -3.12
N LYS A 196 7.77 18.75 -3.59
CA LYS A 196 9.00 19.01 -4.32
C LYS A 196 10.25 18.68 -3.51
N LYS A 197 10.31 19.03 -2.22
CA LYS A 197 11.44 18.67 -1.36
C LYS A 197 11.63 17.16 -1.26
N TYR A 198 10.53 16.42 -1.21
CA TYR A 198 10.58 14.96 -1.17
C TYR A 198 11.08 14.39 -2.50
N LEU A 199 10.57 14.87 -3.63
CA LEU A 199 11.01 14.44 -4.96
C LEU A 199 12.48 14.77 -5.23
N ASP A 200 12.92 15.97 -4.85
CA ASP A 200 14.30 16.43 -5.04
C ASP A 200 15.30 15.56 -4.21
N SER A 201 14.86 14.79 -3.23
CA SER A 201 15.70 13.86 -2.47
C SER A 201 16.04 12.58 -3.23
N GLY A 202 15.23 12.19 -4.19
CA GLY A 202 15.35 10.93 -4.92
C GLY A 202 14.90 9.69 -4.14
N GLU A 203 14.24 9.86 -2.98
CA GLU A 203 13.78 8.75 -2.13
C GLU A 203 12.34 8.30 -2.45
N ALA A 204 11.64 9.01 -3.35
CA ALA A 204 10.26 8.67 -3.71
C ALA A 204 10.21 7.34 -4.46
N ASP A 205 9.42 6.41 -3.97
CA ASP A 205 9.15 5.14 -4.63
C ASP A 205 7.90 5.20 -5.54
N SER A 206 7.61 4.11 -6.24
CA SER A 206 6.50 4.05 -7.18
C SER A 206 5.13 4.17 -6.50
N TYR A 207 5.00 3.75 -5.24
CA TYR A 207 3.75 3.94 -4.47
C TYR A 207 3.56 5.39 -4.06
N ASP A 208 4.63 6.06 -3.62
CA ASP A 208 4.59 7.49 -3.27
C ASP A 208 4.16 8.34 -4.47
N LEU A 209 4.79 8.10 -5.64
CA LEU A 209 4.46 8.81 -6.88
C LEU A 209 3.03 8.49 -7.36
N MET A 210 2.58 7.24 -7.24
CA MET A 210 1.21 6.85 -7.56
C MET A 210 0.21 7.61 -6.68
N ASN A 211 0.45 7.68 -5.37
CA ASN A 211 -0.42 8.39 -4.43
C ASN A 211 -0.44 9.90 -4.70
N MET A 212 0.72 10.50 -5.05
CA MET A 212 0.78 11.90 -5.48
C MET A 212 -0.03 12.14 -6.75
N GLY A 213 0.07 11.23 -7.73
CA GLY A 213 -0.72 11.27 -8.95
C GLY A 213 -2.22 11.17 -8.67
N GLN A 214 -2.63 10.21 -7.82
CA GLN A 214 -4.03 10.06 -7.43
C GLN A 214 -4.57 11.31 -6.74
N ALA A 215 -3.80 11.91 -5.85
CA ALA A 215 -4.19 13.16 -5.20
C ALA A 215 -4.39 14.32 -6.20
N GLN A 216 -3.62 14.36 -7.29
CA GLN A 216 -3.84 15.33 -8.38
C GLN A 216 -5.09 14.99 -9.21
N MET A 217 -5.37 13.71 -9.44
CA MET A 217 -6.63 13.26 -10.05
C MET A 217 -7.84 13.75 -9.29
N ASP A 218 -7.85 13.58 -7.97
CA ASP A 218 -8.93 13.98 -7.08
C ASP A 218 -9.18 15.51 -7.09
N ASN A 219 -8.12 16.29 -7.38
CA ASN A 219 -8.19 17.75 -7.55
C ASN A 219 -8.47 18.20 -9.00
N GLY A 220 -8.65 17.28 -9.94
CA GLY A 220 -8.88 17.58 -11.35
C GLY A 220 -7.64 18.04 -12.12
N ASN A 221 -6.45 17.89 -11.57
CA ASN A 221 -5.17 18.28 -12.17
C ASN A 221 -4.57 17.12 -12.98
N TYR A 222 -5.27 16.68 -14.02
CA TYR A 222 -4.98 15.43 -14.75
C TYR A 222 -3.59 15.42 -15.40
N ASP A 223 -3.13 16.51 -15.98
CA ASP A 223 -1.79 16.61 -16.61
C ASP A 223 -0.67 16.42 -15.57
N THR A 224 -0.86 16.98 -14.37
CA THR A 224 0.09 16.80 -13.27
C THR A 224 0.06 15.36 -12.76
N ALA A 225 -1.13 14.75 -12.66
CA ALA A 225 -1.27 13.34 -12.30
C ALA A 225 -0.55 12.42 -13.29
N ILE A 226 -0.74 12.64 -14.61
CA ILE A 226 -0.04 11.91 -15.67
C ILE A 226 1.48 12.01 -15.50
N THR A 227 2.00 13.20 -15.19
CA THR A 227 3.43 13.40 -14.95
C THR A 227 3.93 12.56 -13.78
N TYR A 228 3.21 12.49 -12.65
CA TYR A 228 3.57 11.63 -11.52
C TYR A 228 3.55 10.15 -11.88
N PHE A 229 2.54 9.69 -12.61
CA PHE A 229 2.45 8.29 -13.05
C PHE A 229 3.56 7.93 -14.04
N GLN A 230 3.93 8.82 -14.96
CA GLN A 230 5.08 8.63 -15.85
C GLN A 230 6.39 8.51 -15.07
N ASN A 231 6.65 9.42 -14.14
CA ASN A 231 7.84 9.36 -13.29
C ASN A 231 7.90 8.06 -12.47
N ALA A 232 6.75 7.57 -12.00
CA ALA A 232 6.68 6.30 -11.28
C ALA A 232 7.05 5.10 -12.16
N LEU A 233 6.62 5.11 -13.43
CA LEU A 233 6.93 4.04 -14.39
C LEU A 233 8.38 4.07 -14.89
N GLU A 234 9.10 5.19 -14.71
CA GLU A 234 10.52 5.35 -15.07
C GLU A 234 11.48 4.88 -13.97
N LEU A 235 10.97 4.54 -12.76
CA LEU A 235 11.80 4.03 -11.68
C LEU A 235 12.38 2.65 -12.02
N GLU A 236 13.52 2.31 -11.40
CA GLU A 236 14.19 1.02 -11.57
C GLU A 236 13.32 -0.16 -11.07
N SER A 237 12.53 0.07 -10.02
CA SER A 237 11.61 -0.92 -9.45
C SER A 237 10.20 -0.35 -9.37
N VAL A 238 9.25 -1.03 -10.02
CA VAL A 238 7.84 -0.62 -10.10
C VAL A 238 6.92 -1.81 -9.79
N PRO A 239 6.86 -2.26 -8.52
CA PRO A 239 6.05 -3.43 -8.14
C PRO A 239 4.53 -3.25 -8.33
N ASN A 240 4.06 -2.01 -8.43
CA ASN A 240 2.68 -1.63 -8.70
C ASN A 240 2.45 -1.11 -10.13
N LYS A 241 3.27 -1.56 -11.11
CA LYS A 241 3.21 -1.12 -12.52
C LYS A 241 1.81 -1.21 -13.10
N GLN A 242 1.11 -2.32 -12.88
CA GLN A 242 -0.25 -2.52 -13.39
C GLN A 242 -1.20 -1.41 -12.91
N GLN A 243 -1.19 -1.12 -11.62
CA GLN A 243 -2.06 -0.10 -11.01
C GLN A 243 -1.75 1.30 -11.51
N ILE A 244 -0.44 1.65 -11.62
CA ILE A 244 -0.01 2.96 -12.13
C ILE A 244 -0.43 3.13 -13.60
N THR A 245 -0.24 2.10 -14.42
CA THR A 245 -0.60 2.16 -15.84
C THR A 245 -2.11 2.35 -16.01
N LYS A 246 -2.94 1.63 -15.25
CA LYS A 246 -4.41 1.85 -15.25
C LYS A 246 -4.77 3.27 -14.81
N ALA A 247 -4.18 3.76 -13.72
CA ALA A 247 -4.43 5.12 -13.21
C ALA A 247 -4.04 6.18 -14.25
N MET A 248 -2.93 5.99 -14.95
CA MET A 248 -2.48 6.90 -16.01
C MET A 248 -3.42 6.92 -17.21
N ILE A 249 -3.96 5.76 -17.63
CA ILE A 249 -4.95 5.67 -18.70
C ILE A 249 -6.21 6.45 -18.31
N ILE A 250 -6.72 6.22 -17.11
CA ILE A 250 -7.87 6.96 -16.56
C ILE A 250 -7.60 8.48 -16.52
N ALA A 251 -6.38 8.89 -16.20
CA ALA A 251 -6.00 10.31 -16.19
C ALA A 251 -6.06 10.91 -17.60
N TYR A 252 -5.62 10.21 -18.64
CA TYR A 252 -5.78 10.63 -20.04
C TYR A 252 -7.24 10.74 -20.45
N GLU A 253 -8.10 9.83 -20.02
CA GLU A 253 -9.55 9.89 -20.29
C GLU A 253 -10.17 11.14 -19.67
N TYR A 254 -9.89 11.40 -18.38
CA TYR A 254 -10.40 12.59 -17.69
C TYR A 254 -9.84 13.90 -18.24
N SER A 255 -8.62 13.90 -18.79
CA SER A 255 -8.06 15.05 -19.49
C SER A 255 -8.68 15.28 -20.88
N GLY A 256 -9.43 14.29 -21.41
CA GLY A 256 -10.04 14.31 -22.72
C GLY A 256 -9.14 13.81 -23.85
N ASP A 257 -7.93 13.34 -23.53
CA ASP A 257 -7.01 12.73 -24.52
C ASP A 257 -7.33 11.23 -24.72
N PHE A 258 -8.50 10.97 -25.29
CA PHE A 258 -8.97 9.61 -25.59
C PHE A 258 -8.06 8.86 -26.56
N ALA A 259 -7.36 9.57 -27.46
CA ALA A 259 -6.45 8.94 -28.41
C ALA A 259 -5.26 8.30 -27.71
N THR A 260 -4.63 9.03 -26.78
CA THR A 260 -3.52 8.50 -25.95
C THR A 260 -4.04 7.43 -24.99
N ALA A 261 -5.19 7.63 -24.35
CA ALA A 261 -5.80 6.63 -23.46
C ALA A 261 -6.00 5.29 -24.21
N LYS A 262 -6.57 5.32 -25.41
CA LYS A 262 -6.77 4.12 -26.24
C LYS A 262 -5.46 3.42 -26.58
N SER A 263 -4.46 4.17 -27.06
CA SER A 263 -3.14 3.59 -27.38
C SER A 263 -2.49 2.93 -26.18
N LYS A 264 -2.56 3.57 -25.00
CA LYS A 264 -2.05 3.01 -23.75
C LYS A 264 -2.83 1.80 -23.26
N MET A 265 -4.13 1.76 -23.48
CA MET A 265 -4.96 0.60 -23.17
C MET A 265 -4.63 -0.59 -24.08
N GLU A 266 -4.33 -0.35 -25.37
CA GLU A 266 -3.86 -1.40 -26.30
C GLU A 266 -2.51 -1.99 -25.84
N GLU A 267 -1.59 -1.16 -25.33
CA GLU A 267 -0.32 -1.62 -24.73
C GLU A 267 -0.58 -2.42 -23.46
N TYR A 268 -1.43 -1.90 -22.58
CA TYR A 268 -1.79 -2.53 -21.31
C TYR A 268 -2.38 -3.94 -21.50
N MET A 269 -3.31 -4.12 -22.42
CA MET A 269 -3.95 -5.43 -22.68
C MET A 269 -2.98 -6.48 -23.25
N LYS A 270 -1.84 -6.08 -23.83
CA LYS A 270 -0.78 -7.04 -24.21
C LYS A 270 -0.03 -7.57 -23.02
N ASP A 271 0.22 -6.69 -22.02
CA ASP A 271 0.92 -7.05 -20.77
C ASP A 271 -0.01 -7.80 -19.80
N TYR A 272 -1.34 -7.49 -19.83
CA TYR A 272 -2.34 -8.02 -18.90
C TYR A 272 -3.59 -8.53 -19.66
N PRO A 273 -3.48 -9.62 -20.45
CA PRO A 273 -4.56 -10.10 -21.34
C PRO A 273 -5.79 -10.62 -20.59
N ASP A 274 -5.67 -11.00 -19.34
CA ASP A 274 -6.75 -11.57 -18.52
C ASP A 274 -7.52 -10.50 -17.72
N ASP A 275 -7.20 -9.20 -17.89
CA ASP A 275 -7.94 -8.11 -17.25
C ASP A 275 -9.23 -7.81 -18.01
N GLU A 276 -10.34 -8.43 -17.59
CA GLU A 276 -11.66 -8.26 -18.21
C GLU A 276 -12.19 -6.82 -18.13
N ASP A 277 -11.82 -6.06 -17.10
CA ASP A 277 -12.22 -4.66 -16.94
C ASP A 277 -11.54 -3.79 -18.00
N ALA A 278 -10.27 -4.03 -18.28
CA ALA A 278 -9.53 -3.35 -19.33
C ALA A 278 -10.12 -3.61 -20.72
N ALA A 279 -10.55 -4.84 -20.98
CA ALA A 279 -11.20 -5.18 -22.26
C ALA A 279 -12.52 -4.42 -22.46
N ARG A 280 -13.29 -4.20 -21.40
CA ARG A 280 -14.53 -3.40 -21.45
C ARG A 280 -14.25 -1.92 -21.65
N GLU A 281 -13.26 -1.38 -20.95
CA GLU A 281 -12.84 0.01 -21.08
C GLU A 281 -12.28 0.31 -22.46
N TYR A 282 -11.52 -0.62 -23.05
CA TYR A 282 -11.05 -0.50 -24.43
C TYR A 282 -12.20 -0.35 -25.43
N GLN A 283 -13.27 -1.15 -25.31
CA GLN A 283 -14.46 -1.02 -26.15
C GLN A 283 -15.11 0.36 -26.04
N PHE A 284 -15.12 0.95 -24.86
CA PHE A 284 -15.58 2.33 -24.68
C PHE A 284 -14.68 3.32 -25.43
N LEU A 285 -13.37 3.18 -25.31
CA LEU A 285 -12.37 4.04 -25.97
C LEU A 285 -12.40 3.92 -27.51
N GLU A 286 -12.82 2.77 -28.07
CA GLU A 286 -13.01 2.60 -29.52
C GLU A 286 -14.12 3.49 -30.12
N THR A 287 -15.02 3.96 -29.28
CA THR A 287 -16.18 4.79 -29.68
C THR A 287 -15.93 6.29 -29.56
N ARG A 288 -14.75 6.70 -29.08
CA ARG A 288 -14.34 8.09 -28.84
C ARG A 288 -13.26 8.55 -29.81
#